data_ae0840510805c6203e8e6650bd04ac55
#
_entry.id   ae0840510805c6203e8e6650bd04ac55
#
_cell.length_a   1.000
_cell.length_b   1.000
_cell.length_c   1.000
_cell.angle_alpha   90.00
_cell.angle_beta   90.00
_cell.angle_gamma   90.00
#
_symmetry.space_group_name_H-M   'P 1'
#
loop_
_entity.id
_entity.type
_entity.pdbx_description
1 polymer ?
#
loop_
_entity_poly.entity_id
_entity_poly.type
_entity_poly.pdbx_seq_one_letter_code
_entity_poly.pdbx_strand_id
1 'polypeptide(L)'
;MYPFRGLPVRFDTFHTIFRAFQYRNYRYYYYGQSISLIGVWVQNIAMGWLVYRLTGSALLLGTIAFSLQIPSLFITPFAGVLADRWDRRKVIVVTQILSMVVAFVLAWLTLTERITVGMIISLALVNGVVLAFDTPFRQSFVPDIITRREDLSNAIALNSSLYNLARFIGPPVGGVLIALVGEGWCFFINGVSFAAVIIALASMRIKKIRRPPRFGSVFSQLREGVGYAWHFRSIRYLITLVALSSFFGLPFQALMPLFAAEILGGDSQMLGILTGALGAGALTGAFFLASRKNIRSIPGIALRASLMFALGLSVFALSAYTALSVLALVVTGFGMIVHFNSTNTLIQSIADDDKRGRVVSLYSLTFMGITPLGSLLAGAIAEYISVPFTVFAFSLVCLASAILFGKRVKTVYTSLVRKMATGP
;
A
#
# COMPACT_ATOMS: atom_id res chain seq x y z
N MET A 1 16.86 -9.68 -49.78
CA MET A 1 16.42 -8.28 -49.81
C MET A 1 14.92 -8.25 -49.54
N TYR A 2 14.51 -8.19 -48.26
CA TYR A 2 13.10 -8.11 -47.83
C TYR A 2 12.85 -6.68 -47.37
N PRO A 3 11.83 -5.98 -47.85
CA PRO A 3 11.55 -4.62 -47.46
C PRO A 3 10.85 -4.58 -46.09
N PHE A 4 11.48 -3.92 -45.12
CA PHE A 4 10.82 -3.50 -43.86
C PHE A 4 9.69 -2.52 -44.21
N ARG A 5 8.46 -2.99 -44.28
CA ARG A 5 7.28 -2.13 -44.24
C ARG A 5 7.10 -1.63 -42.80
N GLY A 6 7.40 -0.36 -42.57
CA GLY A 6 7.07 0.37 -41.39
C GLY A 6 5.55 0.30 -41.16
N LEU A 7 5.14 -0.38 -40.09
CA LEU A 7 3.78 -0.31 -39.62
C LEU A 7 3.54 1.08 -39.05
N PRO A 8 2.49 1.80 -39.48
CA PRO A 8 2.14 3.08 -38.89
C PRO A 8 1.66 2.81 -37.46
N VAL A 9 2.28 3.48 -36.48
CA VAL A 9 1.80 3.61 -35.11
C VAL A 9 0.54 4.47 -35.19
N ARG A 10 -0.61 3.85 -35.45
CA ARG A 10 -1.93 4.49 -35.46
C ARG A 10 -2.62 4.20 -34.13
N PHE A 11 -3.01 5.22 -33.44
CA PHE A 11 -4.15 5.54 -32.55
C PHE A 11 -4.94 4.39 -31.85
N ASP A 12 -4.44 3.16 -31.78
CA ASP A 12 -5.00 2.06 -31.00
C ASP A 12 -4.58 2.05 -29.52
N THR A 13 -3.76 3.05 -29.12
CA THR A 13 -3.17 3.09 -27.77
C THR A 13 -4.27 3.26 -26.71
N PHE A 14 -5.31 4.03 -26.97
CA PHE A 14 -6.43 4.22 -26.04
C PHE A 14 -7.24 2.94 -25.87
N HIS A 15 -7.56 2.24 -26.96
CA HIS A 15 -8.25 0.93 -26.90
C HIS A 15 -7.40 -0.12 -26.19
N THR A 16 -6.09 -0.08 -26.34
CA THR A 16 -5.18 -1.02 -25.68
C THR A 16 -5.07 -0.75 -24.18
N ILE A 17 -5.05 0.53 -23.74
CA ILE A 17 -4.98 0.91 -22.33
C ILE A 17 -6.25 0.55 -21.57
N PHE A 18 -7.41 0.65 -22.20
CA PHE A 18 -8.72 0.44 -21.57
C PHE A 18 -9.39 -0.87 -21.96
N ARG A 19 -8.64 -1.87 -22.42
CA ARG A 19 -9.18 -3.18 -22.88
C ARG A 19 -10.04 -3.87 -21.82
N ALA A 20 -9.68 -3.79 -20.54
CA ALA A 20 -10.48 -4.40 -19.48
C ALA A 20 -11.87 -3.79 -19.32
N PHE A 21 -12.10 -2.54 -19.78
CA PHE A 21 -13.44 -1.93 -19.73
C PHE A 21 -14.43 -2.52 -20.74
N GLN A 22 -14.01 -3.37 -21.68
CA GLN A 22 -14.94 -4.15 -22.50
C GLN A 22 -15.81 -5.08 -21.65
N TYR A 23 -15.31 -5.53 -20.48
CA TYR A 23 -16.04 -6.43 -19.59
C TYR A 23 -17.00 -5.63 -18.69
N ARG A 24 -18.31 -5.88 -18.81
CA ARG A 24 -19.36 -5.21 -18.03
C ARG A 24 -19.13 -5.33 -16.53
N ASN A 25 -18.78 -6.53 -16.04
CA ASN A 25 -18.52 -6.76 -14.61
C ASN A 25 -17.30 -5.98 -14.12
N TYR A 26 -16.24 -5.84 -14.94
CA TYR A 26 -15.07 -5.05 -14.60
C TYR A 26 -15.39 -3.56 -14.49
N ARG A 27 -16.23 -3.01 -15.41
CA ARG A 27 -16.68 -1.60 -15.31
C ARG A 27 -17.40 -1.33 -14.00
N TYR A 28 -18.36 -2.19 -13.61
CA TYR A 28 -19.05 -2.04 -12.33
C TYR A 28 -18.07 -2.09 -11.15
N TYR A 29 -17.16 -3.07 -11.15
CA TYR A 29 -16.11 -3.17 -10.14
C TYR A 29 -15.27 -1.91 -10.06
N TYR A 30 -14.75 -1.44 -11.19
CA TYR A 30 -13.84 -0.29 -11.26
C TYR A 30 -14.51 1.00 -10.77
N TYR A 31 -15.72 1.31 -11.22
CA TYR A 31 -16.43 2.52 -10.78
C TYR A 31 -16.82 2.46 -9.30
N GLY A 32 -17.31 1.33 -8.80
CA GLY A 32 -17.59 1.16 -7.38
C GLY A 32 -16.33 1.36 -6.53
N GLN A 33 -15.22 0.74 -6.96
CA GLN A 33 -13.93 0.89 -6.27
C GLN A 33 -13.38 2.32 -6.33
N SER A 34 -13.55 3.02 -7.45
CA SER A 34 -13.07 4.41 -7.58
C SER A 34 -13.66 5.33 -6.52
N ILE A 35 -14.96 5.22 -6.29
CA ILE A 35 -15.67 6.02 -5.27
C ILE A 35 -15.21 5.61 -3.87
N SER A 36 -15.19 4.31 -3.58
CA SER A 36 -14.87 3.80 -2.26
C SER A 36 -13.41 4.04 -1.86
N LEU A 37 -12.46 3.89 -2.77
CA LEU A 37 -11.04 4.11 -2.45
C LEU A 37 -10.76 5.56 -2.05
N ILE A 38 -11.39 6.54 -2.69
CA ILE A 38 -11.27 7.94 -2.28
C ILE A 38 -11.84 8.12 -0.87
N GLY A 39 -13.03 7.56 -0.60
CA GLY A 39 -13.64 7.60 0.73
C GLY A 39 -12.76 6.98 1.81
N VAL A 40 -12.12 5.84 1.54
CA VAL A 40 -11.18 5.18 2.47
C VAL A 40 -9.98 6.09 2.80
N TRP A 41 -9.41 6.79 1.80
CA TRP A 41 -8.31 7.73 2.05
C TRP A 41 -8.78 8.95 2.84
N VAL A 42 -9.98 9.49 2.55
CA VAL A 42 -10.61 10.56 3.34
C VAL A 42 -10.77 10.13 4.79
N GLN A 43 -11.31 8.92 5.04
CA GLN A 43 -11.45 8.39 6.40
C GLN A 43 -10.11 8.22 7.12
N ASN A 44 -9.07 7.74 6.44
CA ASN A 44 -7.75 7.55 7.05
C ASN A 44 -7.16 8.89 7.53
N ILE A 45 -7.27 9.93 6.70
CA ILE A 45 -6.82 11.29 7.07
C ILE A 45 -7.66 11.83 8.23
N ALA A 46 -8.99 11.69 8.16
CA ALA A 46 -9.90 12.13 9.22
C ALA A 46 -9.64 11.41 10.55
N MET A 47 -9.37 10.11 10.51
CA MET A 47 -9.05 9.34 11.72
C MET A 47 -7.74 9.81 12.37
N GLY A 48 -6.68 9.98 11.58
CA GLY A 48 -5.40 10.49 12.08
C GLY A 48 -5.54 11.90 12.67
N TRP A 49 -6.27 12.79 11.99
CA TRP A 49 -6.51 14.16 12.45
C TRP A 49 -7.37 14.19 13.72
N LEU A 50 -8.44 13.40 13.78
CA LEU A 50 -9.31 13.30 14.96
C LEU A 50 -8.52 12.87 16.20
N VAL A 51 -7.67 11.85 16.07
CA VAL A 51 -6.86 11.37 17.20
C VAL A 51 -5.87 12.43 17.65
N TYR A 52 -5.20 13.10 16.71
CA TYR A 52 -4.33 14.21 17.02
C TYR A 52 -5.12 15.33 17.77
N ARG A 53 -6.25 15.76 17.25
CA ARG A 53 -7.08 16.82 17.83
C ARG A 53 -7.59 16.49 19.23
N LEU A 54 -7.89 15.23 19.51
CA LEU A 54 -8.36 14.76 20.82
C LEU A 54 -7.23 14.64 21.85
N THR A 55 -6.00 14.36 21.43
CA THR A 55 -4.97 13.89 22.36
C THR A 55 -3.61 14.57 22.23
N GLY A 56 -3.25 15.08 21.06
CA GLY A 56 -1.88 15.56 20.79
C GLY A 56 -0.81 14.45 20.86
N SER A 57 -1.18 13.18 21.08
CA SER A 57 -0.25 12.11 21.44
C SER A 57 0.29 11.37 20.23
N ALA A 58 1.61 11.34 20.09
CA ALA A 58 2.32 10.55 19.10
C ALA A 58 2.14 9.03 19.33
N LEU A 59 2.15 8.62 20.61
CA LEU A 59 1.94 7.22 21.00
C LEU A 59 0.56 6.71 20.54
N LEU A 60 -0.49 7.50 20.71
CA LEU A 60 -1.84 7.11 20.33
C LEU A 60 -2.01 7.05 18.81
N LEU A 61 -1.40 7.95 18.07
CA LEU A 61 -1.34 7.87 16.60
C LEU A 61 -0.64 6.58 16.14
N GLY A 62 0.50 6.25 16.74
CA GLY A 62 1.21 4.99 16.49
C GLY A 62 0.37 3.75 16.86
N THR A 63 -0.35 3.82 17.99
CA THR A 63 -1.22 2.73 18.48
C THR A 63 -2.40 2.48 17.54
N ILE A 64 -3.01 3.52 16.97
CA ILE A 64 -4.11 3.35 16.01
C ILE A 64 -3.61 2.79 14.68
N ALA A 65 -2.47 3.27 14.18
CA ALA A 65 -1.83 2.69 13.00
C ALA A 65 -1.46 1.21 13.21
N PHE A 66 -0.97 0.86 14.40
CA PHE A 66 -0.73 -0.52 14.82
C PHE A 66 -2.03 -1.33 14.83
N SER A 67 -3.07 -0.84 15.50
CA SER A 67 -4.35 -1.56 15.66
C SER A 67 -5.05 -1.83 14.33
N LEU A 68 -4.96 -0.89 13.38
CA LEU A 68 -5.54 -1.05 12.05
C LEU A 68 -4.81 -2.11 11.21
N GLN A 69 -3.51 -2.28 11.39
CA GLN A 69 -2.69 -3.11 10.51
C GLN A 69 -2.31 -4.45 11.12
N ILE A 70 -2.20 -4.58 12.46
CA ILE A 70 -1.72 -5.80 13.11
C ILE A 70 -2.58 -7.05 12.80
N PRO A 71 -3.92 -6.97 12.63
CA PRO A 71 -4.70 -8.14 12.23
C PRO A 71 -4.27 -8.74 10.89
N SER A 72 -3.77 -7.91 9.97
CA SER A 72 -3.30 -8.38 8.66
C SER A 72 -2.12 -9.32 8.76
N LEU A 73 -1.25 -9.15 9.76
CA LEU A 73 -0.10 -10.04 10.01
C LEU A 73 -0.55 -11.49 10.26
N PHE A 74 -1.60 -11.66 11.05
CA PHE A 74 -2.09 -12.97 11.46
C PHE A 74 -3.17 -13.53 10.53
N ILE A 75 -4.08 -12.70 10.04
CA ILE A 75 -5.29 -13.14 9.33
C ILE A 75 -5.05 -13.29 7.83
N THR A 76 -4.30 -12.38 7.18
CA THR A 76 -4.14 -12.38 5.72
C THR A 76 -3.62 -13.71 5.14
N PRO A 77 -2.66 -14.43 5.75
CA PRO A 77 -2.21 -15.72 5.24
C PRO A 77 -3.34 -16.76 5.21
N PHE A 78 -4.19 -16.78 6.23
CA PHE A 78 -5.36 -17.69 6.28
C PHE A 78 -6.46 -17.25 5.32
N ALA A 79 -6.74 -15.94 5.25
CA ALA A 79 -7.73 -15.38 4.34
C ALA A 79 -7.38 -15.67 2.86
N GLY A 80 -6.09 -15.70 2.51
CA GLY A 80 -5.63 -16.11 1.18
C GLY A 80 -6.01 -17.55 0.83
N VAL A 81 -5.88 -18.50 1.78
CA VAL A 81 -6.31 -19.90 1.58
C VAL A 81 -7.84 -20.00 1.51
N LEU A 82 -8.54 -19.23 2.33
CA LEU A 82 -10.02 -19.20 2.30
C LEU A 82 -10.55 -18.59 1.00
N ALA A 83 -9.84 -17.66 0.38
CA ALA A 83 -10.21 -17.05 -0.89
C ALA A 83 -10.23 -18.05 -2.07
N ASP A 84 -9.58 -19.20 -1.93
CA ASP A 84 -9.68 -20.30 -2.90
C ASP A 84 -10.88 -21.23 -2.66
N ARG A 85 -11.47 -21.21 -1.44
CA ARG A 85 -12.55 -22.11 -1.03
C ARG A 85 -13.92 -21.42 -0.98
N TRP A 86 -13.96 -20.17 -0.52
CA TRP A 86 -15.19 -19.44 -0.30
C TRP A 86 -15.61 -18.62 -1.53
N ASP A 87 -16.89 -18.27 -1.60
CA ASP A 87 -17.42 -17.39 -2.63
C ASP A 87 -16.88 -15.97 -2.42
N ARG A 88 -15.92 -15.59 -3.27
CA ARG A 88 -15.19 -14.32 -3.16
C ARG A 88 -16.12 -13.12 -3.16
N ARG A 89 -17.14 -13.12 -4.04
CA ARG A 89 -18.10 -12.03 -4.11
C ARG A 89 -18.87 -11.86 -2.81
N LYS A 90 -19.34 -12.97 -2.22
CA LYS A 90 -20.08 -12.92 -0.95
C LYS A 90 -19.21 -12.38 0.18
N VAL A 91 -17.97 -12.85 0.28
CA VAL A 91 -17.04 -12.39 1.31
C VAL A 91 -16.74 -10.90 1.15
N ILE A 92 -16.47 -10.42 -0.08
CA ILE A 92 -16.23 -9.00 -0.32
C ILE A 92 -17.48 -8.17 0.03
N VAL A 93 -18.68 -8.62 -0.30
CA VAL A 93 -19.92 -7.92 0.10
C VAL A 93 -20.03 -7.83 1.62
N VAL A 94 -19.77 -8.92 2.34
CA VAL A 94 -19.81 -8.92 3.82
C VAL A 94 -18.75 -7.98 4.40
N THR A 95 -17.52 -8.03 3.90
CA THR A 95 -16.46 -7.12 4.37
C THR A 95 -16.78 -5.66 4.10
N GLN A 96 -17.39 -5.34 2.93
CA GLN A 96 -17.83 -3.97 2.63
C GLN A 96 -18.98 -3.52 3.53
N ILE A 97 -19.94 -4.39 3.86
CA ILE A 97 -21.00 -4.08 4.83
C ILE A 97 -20.41 -3.83 6.22
N LEU A 98 -19.48 -4.65 6.68
CA LEU A 98 -18.83 -4.46 7.98
C LEU A 98 -18.02 -3.16 8.02
N SER A 99 -17.25 -2.84 6.97
CA SER A 99 -16.53 -1.57 6.86
C SER A 99 -17.50 -0.37 6.85
N MET A 100 -18.62 -0.48 6.15
CA MET A 100 -19.68 0.52 6.12
C MET A 100 -20.26 0.76 7.53
N VAL A 101 -20.55 -0.30 8.27
CA VAL A 101 -21.05 -0.21 9.66
C VAL A 101 -20.01 0.47 10.56
N VAL A 102 -18.75 0.07 10.48
CA VAL A 102 -17.66 0.71 11.24
C VAL A 102 -17.57 2.21 10.92
N ALA A 103 -17.66 2.58 9.64
CA ALA A 103 -17.61 3.99 9.22
C ALA A 103 -18.82 4.78 9.75
N PHE A 104 -20.04 4.23 9.73
CA PHE A 104 -21.22 4.90 10.29
C PHE A 104 -21.19 4.98 11.81
N VAL A 105 -20.66 3.97 12.50
CA VAL A 105 -20.45 4.02 13.97
C VAL A 105 -19.44 5.13 14.32
N LEU A 106 -18.32 5.22 13.60
CA LEU A 106 -17.35 6.31 13.75
C LEU A 106 -18.01 7.67 13.51
N ALA A 107 -18.80 7.80 12.42
CA ALA A 107 -19.51 9.02 12.10
C ALA A 107 -20.48 9.43 13.21
N TRP A 108 -21.32 8.51 13.64
CA TRP A 108 -22.31 8.77 14.69
C TRP A 108 -21.67 9.18 16.02
N LEU A 109 -20.64 8.44 16.47
CA LEU A 109 -19.95 8.75 17.71
C LEU A 109 -19.23 10.10 17.64
N THR A 110 -18.64 10.45 16.47
CA THR A 110 -17.94 11.71 16.29
C THR A 110 -18.92 12.89 16.20
N LEU A 111 -20.00 12.77 15.43
CA LEU A 111 -21.02 13.82 15.27
C LEU A 111 -21.81 14.08 16.56
N THR A 112 -21.95 13.08 17.43
CA THR A 112 -22.61 13.21 18.74
C THR A 112 -21.62 13.57 19.87
N GLU A 113 -20.34 13.82 19.55
CA GLU A 113 -19.28 14.16 20.49
C GLU A 113 -19.06 13.10 21.59
N ARG A 114 -19.46 11.85 21.34
CA ARG A 114 -19.32 10.72 22.28
C ARG A 114 -18.10 9.85 22.01
N ILE A 115 -17.33 10.18 20.98
CA ILE A 115 -16.15 9.41 20.57
C ILE A 115 -15.05 9.49 21.63
N THR A 116 -14.49 8.35 22.00
CA THR A 116 -13.32 8.25 22.88
C THR A 116 -12.18 7.55 22.16
N VAL A 117 -10.94 7.77 22.60
CA VAL A 117 -9.75 7.14 22.00
C VAL A 117 -9.84 5.61 22.06
N GLY A 118 -10.35 5.06 23.17
CA GLY A 118 -10.57 3.61 23.29
C GLY A 118 -11.53 3.05 22.24
N MET A 119 -12.60 3.80 21.91
CA MET A 119 -13.53 3.43 20.85
C MET A 119 -12.88 3.49 19.48
N ILE A 120 -12.04 4.53 19.21
CA ILE A 120 -11.30 4.64 17.94
C ILE A 120 -10.35 3.45 17.77
N ILE A 121 -9.58 3.09 18.82
CA ILE A 121 -8.67 1.94 18.80
C ILE A 121 -9.44 0.64 18.53
N SER A 122 -10.56 0.45 19.22
CA SER A 122 -11.41 -0.75 19.05
C SER A 122 -11.98 -0.84 17.64
N LEU A 123 -12.51 0.26 17.10
CA LEU A 123 -13.05 0.31 15.74
C LEU A 123 -11.94 0.18 14.66
N ALA A 124 -10.75 0.72 14.93
CA ALA A 124 -9.58 0.53 14.07
C ALA A 124 -9.16 -0.95 14.02
N LEU A 125 -9.14 -1.64 15.16
CA LEU A 125 -8.84 -3.07 15.25
C LEU A 125 -9.88 -3.92 14.48
N VAL A 126 -11.18 -3.64 14.69
CA VAL A 126 -12.27 -4.31 13.96
C VAL A 126 -12.12 -4.08 12.45
N ASN A 127 -11.88 -2.83 12.02
CA ASN A 127 -11.66 -2.53 10.61
C ASN A 127 -10.41 -3.22 10.06
N GLY A 128 -9.34 -3.32 10.86
CA GLY A 128 -8.13 -4.07 10.52
C GLY A 128 -8.40 -5.56 10.26
N VAL A 129 -9.26 -6.20 11.09
CA VAL A 129 -9.73 -7.57 10.86
C VAL A 129 -10.49 -7.68 9.54
N VAL A 130 -11.41 -6.76 9.29
CA VAL A 130 -12.19 -6.72 8.04
C VAL A 130 -11.29 -6.58 6.82
N LEU A 131 -10.32 -5.67 6.85
CA LEU A 131 -9.37 -5.43 5.76
C LEU A 131 -8.44 -6.63 5.52
N ALA A 132 -8.06 -7.35 6.58
CA ALA A 132 -7.23 -8.55 6.48
C ALA A 132 -7.92 -9.68 5.70
N PHE A 133 -9.25 -9.76 5.74
CA PHE A 133 -10.04 -10.63 4.85
C PHE A 133 -10.28 -9.99 3.48
N ASP A 134 -10.68 -8.72 3.42
CA ASP A 134 -11.06 -8.04 2.19
C ASP A 134 -9.96 -8.07 1.12
N THR A 135 -8.72 -7.75 1.52
CA THR A 135 -7.60 -7.59 0.60
C THR A 135 -7.31 -8.83 -0.26
N PRO A 136 -7.09 -10.04 0.30
CA PRO A 136 -6.79 -11.22 -0.51
C PRO A 136 -7.99 -11.68 -1.33
N PHE A 137 -9.21 -11.55 -0.81
CA PHE A 137 -10.41 -11.88 -1.57
C PHE A 137 -10.60 -10.96 -2.76
N ARG A 138 -10.37 -9.66 -2.60
CA ARG A 138 -10.45 -8.66 -3.66
C ARG A 138 -9.39 -8.89 -4.74
N GLN A 139 -8.14 -9.16 -4.35
CA GLN A 139 -7.07 -9.48 -5.30
C GLN A 139 -7.38 -10.75 -6.12
N SER A 140 -7.96 -11.75 -5.46
CA SER A 140 -8.35 -13.00 -6.10
C SER A 140 -9.61 -12.87 -6.97
N PHE A 141 -10.43 -11.84 -6.76
CA PHE A 141 -11.69 -11.63 -7.47
C PHE A 141 -11.50 -11.00 -8.87
N VAL A 142 -10.48 -10.16 -9.08
CA VAL A 142 -10.24 -9.51 -10.38
C VAL A 142 -10.12 -10.52 -11.53
N PRO A 143 -9.37 -11.65 -11.40
CA PRO A 143 -9.36 -12.70 -12.42
C PRO A 143 -10.72 -13.36 -12.70
N ASP A 144 -11.68 -13.31 -11.77
CA ASP A 144 -12.98 -13.95 -11.94
C ASP A 144 -13.95 -13.13 -12.82
N ILE A 145 -13.68 -11.83 -12.98
CA ILE A 145 -14.49 -10.90 -13.76
C ILE A 145 -13.90 -10.57 -15.13
N ILE A 146 -12.70 -11.10 -15.44
CA ILE A 146 -12.03 -10.97 -16.73
C ILE A 146 -12.09 -12.32 -17.45
N THR A 147 -12.69 -12.36 -18.64
CA THR A 147 -12.91 -13.62 -19.37
C THR A 147 -11.65 -14.10 -20.10
N ARG A 148 -10.88 -13.17 -20.71
CA ARG A 148 -9.68 -13.51 -21.47
C ARG A 148 -8.43 -13.28 -20.63
N ARG A 149 -7.56 -14.28 -20.51
CA ARG A 149 -6.30 -14.19 -19.73
C ARG A 149 -5.35 -13.10 -20.22
N GLU A 150 -5.36 -12.80 -21.52
CA GLU A 150 -4.55 -11.74 -22.13
C GLU A 150 -4.91 -10.34 -21.63
N ASP A 151 -6.16 -10.10 -21.21
CA ASP A 151 -6.63 -8.81 -20.69
C ASP A 151 -6.45 -8.67 -19.16
N LEU A 152 -6.07 -9.75 -18.47
CA LEU A 152 -5.92 -9.75 -17.01
C LEU A 152 -4.79 -8.80 -16.56
N SER A 153 -3.66 -8.76 -17.29
CA SER A 153 -2.57 -7.85 -16.98
C SER A 153 -3.00 -6.39 -17.09
N ASN A 154 -3.85 -6.06 -18.07
CA ASN A 154 -4.43 -4.73 -18.24
C ASN A 154 -5.38 -4.37 -17.09
N ALA A 155 -6.24 -5.29 -16.67
CA ALA A 155 -7.13 -5.09 -15.52
C ALA A 155 -6.36 -4.86 -14.21
N ILE A 156 -5.29 -5.63 -13.97
CA ILE A 156 -4.42 -5.46 -12.80
C ILE A 156 -3.71 -4.10 -12.85
N ALA A 157 -3.20 -3.68 -14.02
CA ALA A 157 -2.56 -2.38 -14.19
C ALA A 157 -3.51 -1.22 -13.93
N LEU A 158 -4.74 -1.27 -14.46
CA LEU A 158 -5.78 -0.27 -14.22
C LEU A 158 -6.17 -0.20 -12.74
N ASN A 159 -6.32 -1.36 -12.08
CA ASN A 159 -6.63 -1.41 -10.64
C ASN A 159 -5.50 -0.80 -9.79
N SER A 160 -4.24 -1.11 -10.13
CA SER A 160 -3.07 -0.51 -9.48
C SER A 160 -2.99 1.00 -9.71
N SER A 161 -3.31 1.46 -10.91
CA SER A 161 -3.36 2.90 -11.24
C SER A 161 -4.45 3.60 -10.45
N LEU A 162 -5.63 2.98 -10.32
CA LEU A 162 -6.73 3.51 -9.51
C LEU A 162 -6.33 3.66 -8.04
N TYR A 163 -5.66 2.66 -7.48
CA TYR A 163 -5.20 2.70 -6.10
C TYR A 163 -4.19 3.82 -5.85
N ASN A 164 -3.23 4.02 -6.77
CA ASN A 164 -2.26 5.10 -6.68
C ASN A 164 -2.90 6.47 -6.90
N LEU A 165 -3.89 6.58 -7.79
CA LEU A 165 -4.62 7.82 -8.02
C LEU A 165 -5.46 8.21 -6.78
N ALA A 166 -6.15 7.25 -6.17
CA ALA A 166 -6.90 7.48 -4.94
C ALA A 166 -5.98 7.89 -3.78
N ARG A 167 -4.78 7.30 -3.69
CA ARG A 167 -3.74 7.69 -2.73
C ARG A 167 -3.23 9.11 -2.94
N PHE A 168 -3.20 9.59 -4.17
CA PHE A 168 -2.79 10.96 -4.50
C PHE A 168 -3.90 11.98 -4.25
N ILE A 169 -5.13 11.70 -4.70
CA ILE A 169 -6.26 12.64 -4.64
C ILE A 169 -6.97 12.60 -3.28
N GLY A 170 -7.10 11.41 -2.68
CA GLY A 170 -7.89 11.21 -1.47
C GLY A 170 -7.48 12.08 -0.29
N PRO A 171 -6.18 12.11 0.08
CA PRO A 171 -5.73 12.90 1.23
C PRO A 171 -5.96 14.41 1.11
N PRO A 172 -5.64 15.10 -0.01
CA PRO A 172 -5.99 16.51 -0.18
C PRO A 172 -7.49 16.76 -0.07
N VAL A 173 -8.31 15.91 -0.69
CA VAL A 173 -9.77 15.99 -0.58
C VAL A 173 -10.20 15.79 0.87
N GLY A 174 -9.61 14.82 1.58
CA GLY A 174 -9.86 14.58 3.00
C GLY A 174 -9.53 15.78 3.88
N GLY A 175 -8.36 16.38 3.68
CA GLY A 175 -7.94 17.58 4.41
C GLY A 175 -8.91 18.76 4.26
N VAL A 176 -9.33 19.01 3.01
CA VAL A 176 -10.33 20.06 2.71
C VAL A 176 -11.70 19.74 3.32
N LEU A 177 -12.17 18.49 3.19
CA LEU A 177 -13.46 18.07 3.77
C LEU A 177 -13.46 18.18 5.30
N ILE A 178 -12.38 17.81 5.97
CA ILE A 178 -12.25 17.95 7.42
C ILE A 178 -12.40 19.43 7.82
N ALA A 179 -11.74 20.36 7.10
CA ALA A 179 -11.82 21.78 7.38
C ALA A 179 -13.22 22.36 7.14
N LEU A 180 -13.97 21.85 6.15
CA LEU A 180 -15.28 22.35 5.78
C LEU A 180 -16.42 21.76 6.63
N VAL A 181 -16.38 20.46 6.90
CA VAL A 181 -17.52 19.74 7.52
C VAL A 181 -17.13 18.90 8.74
N GLY A 182 -15.86 18.80 9.07
CA GLY A 182 -15.36 18.02 10.18
C GLY A 182 -15.19 16.52 9.90
N GLU A 183 -14.55 15.82 10.85
CA GLU A 183 -14.17 14.41 10.71
C GLU A 183 -15.39 13.48 10.66
N GLY A 184 -16.43 13.80 11.43
CA GLY A 184 -17.65 12.97 11.49
C GLY A 184 -18.33 12.82 10.13
N TRP A 185 -18.43 13.90 9.36
CA TRP A 185 -18.95 13.86 7.99
C TRP A 185 -18.04 13.13 7.03
N CYS A 186 -16.72 13.19 7.21
CA CYS A 186 -15.78 12.40 6.43
C CYS A 186 -16.01 10.90 6.60
N PHE A 187 -16.26 10.44 7.84
CA PHE A 187 -16.62 9.06 8.12
C PHE A 187 -17.97 8.68 7.50
N PHE A 188 -18.96 9.56 7.58
CA PHE A 188 -20.28 9.34 6.98
C PHE A 188 -20.18 9.18 5.45
N ILE A 189 -19.47 10.09 4.78
CA ILE A 189 -19.24 10.05 3.32
C ILE A 189 -18.56 8.75 2.93
N ASN A 190 -17.56 8.29 3.68
CA ASN A 190 -16.94 7.00 3.43
C ASN A 190 -17.91 5.84 3.66
N GLY A 191 -18.74 5.89 4.71
CA GLY A 191 -19.80 4.90 4.93
C GLY A 191 -20.71 4.77 3.70
N VAL A 192 -21.17 5.90 3.16
CA VAL A 192 -21.99 5.93 1.91
C VAL A 192 -21.19 5.39 0.71
N SER A 193 -19.90 5.67 0.61
CA SER A 193 -19.06 5.22 -0.51
C SER A 193 -18.99 3.70 -0.62
N PHE A 194 -19.03 2.97 0.49
CA PHE A 194 -19.08 1.50 0.48
C PHE A 194 -20.36 0.96 -0.19
N ALA A 195 -21.48 1.69 -0.11
CA ALA A 195 -22.70 1.30 -0.81
C ALA A 195 -22.48 1.23 -2.33
N ALA A 196 -21.64 2.09 -2.91
CA ALA A 196 -21.32 2.03 -4.33
C ALA A 196 -20.66 0.70 -4.73
N VAL A 197 -19.76 0.17 -3.91
CA VAL A 197 -19.12 -1.15 -4.15
C VAL A 197 -20.15 -2.27 -3.98
N ILE A 198 -20.98 -2.22 -2.94
CA ILE A 198 -22.00 -3.23 -2.66
C ILE A 198 -23.00 -3.31 -3.85
N ILE A 199 -23.49 -2.16 -4.31
CA ILE A 199 -24.40 -2.07 -5.47
C ILE A 199 -23.70 -2.58 -6.73
N ALA A 200 -22.44 -2.18 -6.97
CA ALA A 200 -21.66 -2.65 -8.10
C ALA A 200 -21.53 -4.18 -8.10
N LEU A 201 -21.14 -4.76 -6.96
CA LEU A 201 -21.04 -6.21 -6.79
C LEU A 201 -22.41 -6.90 -6.96
N ALA A 202 -23.50 -6.34 -6.41
CA ALA A 202 -24.84 -6.88 -6.55
C ALA A 202 -25.32 -6.90 -7.99
N SER A 203 -24.90 -5.92 -8.80
CA SER A 203 -25.28 -5.79 -10.22
C SER A 203 -24.51 -6.71 -11.16
N MET A 204 -23.47 -7.40 -10.69
CA MET A 204 -22.65 -8.29 -11.50
C MET A 204 -23.33 -9.65 -11.74
N ARG A 205 -23.17 -10.18 -12.95
CA ARG A 205 -23.56 -11.55 -13.29
C ARG A 205 -22.31 -12.41 -13.41
N ILE A 206 -21.98 -13.18 -12.35
CA ILE A 206 -20.77 -13.99 -12.29
C ILE A 206 -21.15 -15.47 -12.26
N LYS A 207 -20.53 -16.26 -13.14
CA LYS A 207 -20.63 -17.73 -13.09
C LYS A 207 -19.79 -18.24 -11.91
N LYS A 208 -20.35 -19.15 -11.11
CA LYS A 208 -19.60 -19.82 -10.05
C LYS A 208 -18.47 -20.66 -10.65
N ILE A 209 -17.26 -20.28 -10.41
CA ILE A 209 -16.07 -21.05 -10.80
C ILE A 209 -15.71 -21.96 -9.62
N ARG A 210 -15.93 -23.28 -9.77
CA ARG A 210 -15.39 -24.28 -8.82
C ARG A 210 -13.91 -24.45 -9.10
N ARG A 211 -13.07 -24.13 -8.16
CA ARG A 211 -11.62 -24.37 -8.22
C ARG A 211 -11.26 -25.55 -7.31
N PRO A 212 -10.36 -26.43 -7.74
CA PRO A 212 -9.84 -27.45 -6.83
C PRO A 212 -9.08 -26.79 -5.68
N PRO A 213 -9.29 -27.24 -4.43
CA PRO A 213 -8.59 -26.70 -3.28
C PRO A 213 -7.08 -26.95 -3.42
N ARG A 214 -6.28 -25.90 -3.26
CA ARG A 214 -4.83 -26.05 -3.12
C ARG A 214 -4.53 -26.55 -1.72
N PHE A 215 -3.95 -27.75 -1.61
CA PHE A 215 -3.53 -28.34 -0.36
C PHE A 215 -2.14 -27.79 0.03
N GLY A 216 -2.00 -27.36 1.27
CA GLY A 216 -0.73 -26.95 1.88
C GLY A 216 -0.96 -26.17 3.17
N SER A 217 -0.19 -26.49 4.22
CA SER A 217 -0.21 -25.69 5.45
C SER A 217 0.48 -24.35 5.19
N VAL A 218 -0.23 -23.24 5.51
CA VAL A 218 0.33 -21.87 5.43
C VAL A 218 1.64 -21.78 6.22
N PHE A 219 1.69 -22.41 7.39
CA PHE A 219 2.85 -22.36 8.25
C PHE A 219 4.07 -23.10 7.67
N SER A 220 3.86 -24.25 6.99
CA SER A 220 4.96 -24.95 6.32
C SER A 220 5.50 -24.14 5.14
N GLN A 221 4.62 -23.49 4.38
CA GLN A 221 5.02 -22.62 3.24
C GLN A 221 5.82 -21.40 3.72
N LEU A 222 5.42 -20.76 4.83
CA LEU A 222 6.17 -19.66 5.43
C LEU A 222 7.53 -20.13 5.95
N ARG A 223 7.59 -21.25 6.68
CA ARG A 223 8.85 -21.82 7.18
C ARG A 223 9.83 -22.15 6.05
N GLU A 224 9.34 -22.75 4.98
CA GLU A 224 10.16 -23.05 3.81
C GLU A 224 10.60 -21.75 3.08
N GLY A 225 9.72 -20.76 2.98
CA GLY A 225 10.05 -19.43 2.42
C GLY A 225 11.16 -18.74 3.21
N VAL A 226 11.07 -18.73 4.54
CA VAL A 226 12.11 -18.18 5.43
C VAL A 226 13.42 -18.97 5.27
N GLY A 227 13.37 -20.30 5.29
CA GLY A 227 14.55 -21.14 5.09
C GLY A 227 15.23 -20.85 3.75
N TYR A 228 14.49 -20.80 2.66
CA TYR A 228 15.00 -20.49 1.33
C TYR A 228 15.60 -19.06 1.28
N ALA A 229 14.89 -18.05 1.79
CA ALA A 229 15.36 -16.67 1.81
C ALA A 229 16.66 -16.53 2.62
N TRP A 230 16.80 -17.26 3.72
CA TRP A 230 18.00 -17.23 4.56
C TRP A 230 19.22 -17.82 3.86
N HIS A 231 19.05 -18.92 3.14
CA HIS A 231 20.14 -19.59 2.42
C HIS A 231 20.51 -18.88 1.11
N PHE A 232 19.56 -18.21 0.46
CA PHE A 232 19.81 -17.51 -0.80
C PHE A 232 20.25 -16.06 -0.55
N ARG A 233 21.55 -15.79 -0.59
CA ARG A 233 22.18 -14.51 -0.22
C ARG A 233 21.49 -13.29 -0.82
N SER A 234 21.18 -13.30 -2.12
CA SER A 234 20.55 -12.15 -2.80
C SER A 234 19.15 -11.86 -2.29
N ILE A 235 18.34 -12.90 -2.05
CA ILE A 235 16.98 -12.76 -1.52
C ILE A 235 17.04 -12.27 -0.07
N ARG A 236 17.97 -12.80 0.73
CA ARG A 236 18.18 -12.33 2.11
C ARG A 236 18.49 -10.84 2.17
N TYR A 237 19.38 -10.31 1.30
CA TYR A 237 19.68 -8.88 1.27
C TYR A 237 18.44 -8.04 0.89
N LEU A 238 17.65 -8.49 -0.08
CA LEU A 238 16.43 -7.79 -0.50
C LEU A 238 15.35 -7.81 0.59
N ILE A 239 15.11 -8.95 1.25
CA ILE A 239 14.15 -9.06 2.35
C ILE A 239 14.60 -8.21 3.56
N THR A 240 15.89 -8.21 3.91
CA THR A 240 16.41 -7.38 5.00
C THR A 240 16.24 -5.90 4.69
N LEU A 241 16.51 -5.47 3.45
CA LEU A 241 16.31 -4.10 3.03
C LEU A 241 14.83 -3.69 3.15
N VAL A 242 13.90 -4.55 2.72
CA VAL A 242 12.46 -4.32 2.88
C VAL A 242 12.06 -4.28 4.35
N ALA A 243 12.56 -5.19 5.18
CA ALA A 243 12.26 -5.23 6.61
C ALA A 243 12.65 -3.94 7.32
N LEU A 244 13.88 -3.47 7.11
CA LEU A 244 14.36 -2.24 7.72
C LEU A 244 13.62 -1.01 7.18
N SER A 245 13.38 -0.94 5.88
CA SER A 245 12.61 0.16 5.28
C SER A 245 11.14 0.16 5.73
N SER A 246 10.53 -1.00 5.95
CA SER A 246 9.14 -1.10 6.44
C SER A 246 9.03 -0.76 7.92
N PHE A 247 9.98 -1.24 8.75
CA PHE A 247 9.96 -1.02 10.19
C PHE A 247 10.31 0.43 10.56
N PHE A 248 11.33 1.00 9.93
CA PHE A 248 11.82 2.34 10.25
C PHE A 248 11.35 3.41 9.26
N GLY A 249 11.11 3.07 8.00
CA GLY A 249 10.81 4.04 6.96
C GLY A 249 9.33 4.40 6.84
N LEU A 250 8.40 3.46 7.01
CA LEU A 250 6.97 3.73 6.79
C LEU A 250 6.22 4.37 7.97
N PRO A 251 6.65 4.21 9.25
CA PRO A 251 5.95 4.73 10.41
C PRO A 251 5.73 6.24 10.44
N PHE A 252 6.56 7.05 9.74
CA PHE A 252 6.39 8.50 9.68
C PHE A 252 5.00 8.92 9.22
N GLN A 253 4.31 8.07 8.41
CA GLN A 253 2.97 8.36 7.93
C GLN A 253 1.94 8.43 9.08
N ALA A 254 2.13 7.66 10.15
CA ALA A 254 1.27 7.74 11.33
C ALA A 254 1.47 9.06 12.10
N LEU A 255 2.68 9.64 12.03
CA LEU A 255 3.04 10.88 12.71
C LEU A 255 2.79 12.16 11.88
N MET A 256 2.28 12.03 10.65
CA MET A 256 1.99 13.16 9.76
C MET A 256 1.07 14.24 10.36
N PRO A 257 0.03 13.93 11.16
CA PRO A 257 -0.79 14.94 11.79
C PRO A 257 0.02 15.89 12.69
N LEU A 258 0.99 15.35 13.46
CA LEU A 258 1.87 16.14 14.31
C LEU A 258 2.82 17.03 13.51
N PHE A 259 3.36 16.52 12.39
CA PHE A 259 4.15 17.38 11.49
C PHE A 259 3.31 18.51 10.90
N ALA A 260 2.09 18.23 10.48
CA ALA A 260 1.22 19.25 9.89
C ALA A 260 0.89 20.36 10.90
N ALA A 261 0.53 19.99 12.13
CA ALA A 261 0.06 20.92 13.15
C ALA A 261 1.19 21.58 13.94
N GLU A 262 2.10 20.79 14.51
CA GLU A 262 3.07 21.29 15.50
C GLU A 262 4.36 21.81 14.85
N ILE A 263 4.81 21.20 13.75
CA ILE A 263 6.06 21.60 13.10
C ILE A 263 5.83 22.67 12.04
N LEU A 264 4.74 22.52 11.26
CA LEU A 264 4.44 23.45 10.16
C LEU A 264 3.35 24.46 10.50
N GLY A 265 2.75 24.39 11.69
CA GLY A 265 1.74 25.32 12.19
C GLY A 265 0.47 25.35 11.35
N GLY A 266 0.15 24.22 10.67
CA GLY A 266 -1.00 24.10 9.78
C GLY A 266 -2.18 23.34 10.40
N ASP A 267 -3.18 23.13 9.59
CA ASP A 267 -4.43 22.44 9.94
C ASP A 267 -4.59 21.11 9.17
N SER A 268 -5.81 20.58 9.11
CA SER A 268 -6.14 19.38 8.35
C SER A 268 -5.86 19.51 6.85
N GLN A 269 -5.91 20.70 6.28
CA GLN A 269 -5.55 20.94 4.87
C GLN A 269 -4.05 20.73 4.67
N MET A 270 -3.23 21.19 5.62
CA MET A 270 -1.79 20.96 5.61
C MET A 270 -1.48 19.45 5.64
N LEU A 271 -2.15 18.69 6.51
CA LEU A 271 -2.04 17.22 6.53
C LEU A 271 -2.40 16.61 5.17
N GLY A 272 -3.48 17.09 4.54
CA GLY A 272 -3.90 16.70 3.20
C GLY A 272 -2.83 16.99 2.15
N ILE A 273 -2.23 18.19 2.17
CA ILE A 273 -1.15 18.61 1.25
C ILE A 273 0.08 17.71 1.42
N LEU A 274 0.54 17.48 2.65
CA LEU A 274 1.71 16.65 2.93
C LEU A 274 1.52 15.22 2.45
N THR A 275 0.36 14.62 2.79
CA THR A 275 0.07 13.24 2.37
C THR A 275 -0.18 13.15 0.87
N GLY A 276 -0.78 14.18 0.26
CA GLY A 276 -0.95 14.31 -1.19
C GLY A 276 0.39 14.44 -1.92
N ALA A 277 1.34 15.20 -1.38
CA ALA A 277 2.71 15.31 -1.91
C ALA A 277 3.42 13.95 -1.94
N LEU A 278 3.31 13.17 -0.85
CA LEU A 278 3.80 11.80 -0.80
C LEU A 278 3.12 10.94 -1.89
N GLY A 279 1.81 11.07 -2.06
CA GLY A 279 1.02 10.40 -3.10
C GLY A 279 1.44 10.77 -4.51
N ALA A 280 1.72 12.05 -4.78
CA ALA A 280 2.22 12.55 -6.08
C ALA A 280 3.57 11.91 -6.43
N GLY A 281 4.49 11.86 -5.48
CA GLY A 281 5.76 11.18 -5.62
C GLY A 281 5.59 9.69 -5.90
N ALA A 282 4.68 9.04 -5.17
CA ALA A 282 4.37 7.62 -5.35
C ALA A 282 3.80 7.33 -6.75
N LEU A 283 2.89 8.17 -7.23
CA LEU A 283 2.28 8.04 -8.56
C LEU A 283 3.33 8.20 -9.67
N THR A 284 4.16 9.25 -9.60
CA THR A 284 5.24 9.47 -10.57
C THR A 284 6.29 8.35 -10.54
N GLY A 285 6.62 7.82 -9.36
CA GLY A 285 7.49 6.67 -9.18
C GLY A 285 6.94 5.39 -9.81
N ALA A 286 5.63 5.16 -9.69
CA ALA A 286 4.97 4.02 -10.32
C ALA A 286 5.04 4.10 -11.86
N PHE A 287 4.75 5.28 -12.46
CA PHE A 287 4.89 5.49 -13.90
C PHE A 287 6.34 5.36 -14.38
N PHE A 288 7.30 5.92 -13.62
CA PHE A 288 8.71 5.75 -13.92
C PHE A 288 9.10 4.28 -13.98
N LEU A 289 8.70 3.47 -13.01
CA LEU A 289 9.05 2.06 -12.99
C LEU A 289 8.34 1.27 -14.10
N ALA A 290 7.07 1.55 -14.38
CA ALA A 290 6.31 0.93 -15.46
C ALA A 290 6.91 1.19 -16.86
N SER A 291 7.58 2.33 -17.05
CA SER A 291 8.27 2.65 -18.31
C SER A 291 9.58 1.87 -18.52
N ARG A 292 10.07 1.14 -17.51
CA ARG A 292 11.36 0.42 -17.58
C ARG A 292 11.21 -0.98 -18.16
N LYS A 293 11.72 -1.16 -19.38
CA LYS A 293 11.70 -2.46 -20.07
C LYS A 293 12.90 -3.36 -19.70
N ASN A 294 14.03 -2.78 -19.29
CA ASN A 294 15.26 -3.52 -19.03
C ASN A 294 15.36 -3.94 -17.55
N ILE A 295 15.10 -5.21 -17.29
CA ILE A 295 15.16 -5.80 -15.95
C ILE A 295 16.58 -5.75 -15.33
N ARG A 296 17.63 -5.75 -16.16
CA ARG A 296 19.03 -5.68 -15.68
C ARG A 296 19.35 -4.36 -14.98
N SER A 297 18.61 -3.29 -15.26
CA SER A 297 18.78 -2.00 -14.58
C SER A 297 18.11 -1.93 -13.19
N ILE A 298 17.21 -2.87 -12.87
CA ILE A 298 16.40 -2.84 -11.65
C ILE A 298 17.24 -2.85 -10.36
N PRO A 299 18.34 -3.63 -10.20
CA PRO A 299 19.14 -3.58 -8.97
C PRO A 299 19.70 -2.18 -8.66
N GLY A 300 20.20 -1.48 -9.70
CA GLY A 300 20.69 -0.10 -9.56
C GLY A 300 19.56 0.90 -9.31
N ILE A 301 18.36 0.68 -9.86
CA ILE A 301 17.18 1.49 -9.61
C ILE A 301 16.73 1.31 -8.17
N ALA A 302 16.65 0.07 -7.66
CA ALA A 302 16.27 -0.22 -6.28
C ALA A 302 17.21 0.46 -5.27
N LEU A 303 18.52 0.45 -5.51
CA LEU A 303 19.49 1.15 -4.67
C LEU A 303 19.27 2.66 -4.67
N ARG A 304 19.19 3.29 -5.84
CA ARG A 304 18.98 4.74 -5.93
C ARG A 304 17.66 5.15 -5.31
N ALA A 305 16.61 4.38 -5.51
CA ALA A 305 15.30 4.64 -4.94
C ALA A 305 15.30 4.50 -3.40
N SER A 306 16.00 3.49 -2.84
CA SER A 306 16.12 3.37 -1.37
C SER A 306 16.92 4.52 -0.76
N LEU A 307 17.94 5.02 -1.44
CA LEU A 307 18.69 6.22 -1.02
C LEU A 307 17.79 7.46 -1.10
N MET A 308 17.05 7.66 -2.21
CA MET A 308 16.12 8.78 -2.35
C MET A 308 15.04 8.75 -1.27
N PHE A 309 14.48 7.58 -0.96
CA PHE A 309 13.51 7.41 0.11
C PHE A 309 14.08 7.84 1.46
N ALA A 310 15.26 7.34 1.83
CA ALA A 310 15.89 7.65 3.10
C ALA A 310 16.30 9.13 3.21
N LEU A 311 16.94 9.68 2.18
CA LEU A 311 17.38 11.09 2.15
C LEU A 311 16.19 12.05 2.13
N GLY A 312 15.16 11.77 1.32
CA GLY A 312 13.95 12.57 1.30
C GLY A 312 13.26 12.60 2.67
N LEU A 313 13.18 11.43 3.33
CA LEU A 313 12.64 11.32 4.68
C LEU A 313 13.50 12.08 5.71
N SER A 314 14.84 12.06 5.59
CA SER A 314 15.74 12.83 6.46
C SER A 314 15.53 14.34 6.30
N VAL A 315 15.41 14.81 5.05
CA VAL A 315 15.15 16.23 4.76
C VAL A 315 13.79 16.66 5.28
N PHE A 316 12.75 15.81 5.08
CA PHE A 316 11.42 16.07 5.64
C PHE A 316 11.44 16.19 7.16
N ALA A 317 12.11 15.27 7.84
CA ALA A 317 12.19 15.25 9.30
C ALA A 317 12.82 16.50 9.90
N LEU A 318 13.79 17.11 9.20
CA LEU A 318 14.49 18.30 9.64
C LEU A 318 13.87 19.62 9.13
N SER A 319 12.86 19.54 8.26
CA SER A 319 12.27 20.70 7.63
C SER A 319 11.18 21.35 8.49
N ALA A 320 11.34 22.65 8.75
CA ALA A 320 10.31 23.53 9.33
C ALA A 320 9.61 24.40 8.25
N TYR A 321 9.94 24.24 6.97
CA TYR A 321 9.38 25.02 5.86
C TYR A 321 8.44 24.18 5.01
N THR A 322 7.20 24.63 4.83
CA THR A 322 6.17 23.88 4.07
C THR A 322 6.63 23.49 2.66
N ALA A 323 7.23 24.43 1.91
CA ALA A 323 7.67 24.15 0.54
C ALA A 323 8.75 23.07 0.48
N LEU A 324 9.71 23.10 1.41
CA LEU A 324 10.77 22.09 1.50
C LEU A 324 10.20 20.74 1.94
N SER A 325 9.28 20.72 2.91
CA SER A 325 8.58 19.51 3.38
C SER A 325 7.78 18.85 2.26
N VAL A 326 7.04 19.62 1.46
CA VAL A 326 6.28 19.13 0.30
C VAL A 326 7.23 18.51 -0.73
N LEU A 327 8.31 19.21 -1.10
CA LEU A 327 9.30 18.68 -2.06
C LEU A 327 9.98 17.41 -1.55
N ALA A 328 10.39 17.40 -0.28
CA ALA A 328 10.98 16.24 0.37
C ALA A 328 10.03 15.03 0.37
N LEU A 329 8.74 15.25 0.61
CA LEU A 329 7.73 14.19 0.58
C LEU A 329 7.45 13.67 -0.84
N VAL A 330 7.49 14.53 -1.87
CA VAL A 330 7.43 14.07 -3.27
C VAL A 330 8.61 13.14 -3.59
N VAL A 331 9.84 13.53 -3.19
CA VAL A 331 11.04 12.69 -3.38
C VAL A 331 10.93 11.39 -2.57
N THR A 332 10.47 11.49 -1.32
CA THR A 332 10.24 10.33 -0.43
C THR A 332 9.22 9.36 -1.04
N GLY A 333 8.09 9.84 -1.53
CA GLY A 333 7.04 9.03 -2.15
C GLY A 333 7.51 8.34 -3.42
N PHE A 334 8.24 9.05 -4.28
CA PHE A 334 8.86 8.49 -5.47
C PHE A 334 9.85 7.36 -5.09
N GLY A 335 10.81 7.67 -4.19
CA GLY A 335 11.79 6.71 -3.72
C GLY A 335 11.14 5.47 -3.09
N MET A 336 10.13 5.68 -2.25
CA MET A 336 9.38 4.62 -1.56
C MET A 336 8.76 3.63 -2.54
N ILE A 337 7.95 4.09 -3.49
CA ILE A 337 7.24 3.20 -4.43
C ILE A 337 8.24 2.50 -5.37
N VAL A 338 9.22 3.23 -5.88
CA VAL A 338 10.24 2.63 -6.77
C VAL A 338 11.07 1.60 -6.00
N HIS A 339 11.46 1.90 -4.74
CA HIS A 339 12.21 0.97 -3.89
C HIS A 339 11.45 -0.34 -3.65
N PHE A 340 10.21 -0.27 -3.09
CA PHE A 340 9.45 -1.47 -2.75
C PHE A 340 9.07 -2.29 -3.98
N ASN A 341 8.61 -1.66 -5.06
CA ASN A 341 8.23 -2.39 -6.28
C ASN A 341 9.43 -2.99 -7.01
N SER A 342 10.57 -2.28 -7.09
CA SER A 342 11.80 -2.82 -7.67
C SER A 342 12.31 -4.01 -6.89
N THR A 343 12.28 -3.94 -5.55
CA THR A 343 12.70 -5.04 -4.68
C THR A 343 11.79 -6.26 -4.84
N ASN A 344 10.48 -6.06 -4.92
CA ASN A 344 9.51 -7.12 -5.20
C ASN A 344 9.78 -7.79 -6.58
N THR A 345 10.01 -6.98 -7.60
CA THR A 345 10.35 -7.47 -8.96
C THR A 345 11.63 -8.29 -8.93
N LEU A 346 12.69 -7.83 -8.24
CA LEU A 346 13.95 -8.57 -8.13
C LEU A 346 13.76 -9.91 -7.42
N ILE A 347 13.03 -9.93 -6.31
CA ILE A 347 12.72 -11.15 -5.57
C ILE A 347 12.03 -12.17 -6.48
N GLN A 348 11.00 -11.75 -7.21
CA GLN A 348 10.26 -12.63 -8.13
C GLN A 348 11.12 -13.12 -9.31
N SER A 349 12.05 -12.30 -9.78
CA SER A 349 12.89 -12.63 -10.95
C SER A 349 14.08 -13.51 -10.60
N ILE A 350 14.56 -13.48 -9.35
CA ILE A 350 15.71 -14.27 -8.89
C ILE A 350 15.26 -15.61 -8.29
N ALA A 351 14.07 -15.65 -7.66
CA ALA A 351 13.55 -16.84 -7.01
C ALA A 351 13.32 -17.99 -8.01
N ASP A 352 13.56 -19.22 -7.56
CA ASP A 352 13.22 -20.42 -8.32
C ASP A 352 11.71 -20.53 -8.47
N ASP A 353 11.25 -21.08 -9.61
CA ASP A 353 9.84 -21.06 -10.00
C ASP A 353 8.94 -21.80 -8.98
N ASP A 354 9.44 -22.92 -8.42
CA ASP A 354 8.78 -23.71 -7.37
C ASP A 354 8.77 -23.03 -6.00
N LYS A 355 9.66 -22.05 -5.75
CA LYS A 355 9.78 -21.29 -4.49
C LYS A 355 9.25 -19.87 -4.57
N ARG A 356 9.01 -19.33 -5.81
CA ARG A 356 8.60 -17.94 -6.05
C ARG A 356 7.41 -17.51 -5.19
N GLY A 357 6.34 -18.31 -5.15
CA GLY A 357 5.15 -17.99 -4.35
C GLY A 357 5.44 -17.84 -2.86
N ARG A 358 6.32 -18.68 -2.30
CA ARG A 358 6.71 -18.66 -0.88
C ARG A 358 7.52 -17.40 -0.53
N VAL A 359 8.42 -17.01 -1.42
CA VAL A 359 9.26 -15.81 -1.21
C VAL A 359 8.46 -14.53 -1.37
N VAL A 360 7.50 -14.49 -2.31
CA VAL A 360 6.55 -13.37 -2.45
C VAL A 360 5.66 -13.24 -1.23
N SER A 361 5.19 -14.36 -0.65
CA SER A 361 4.44 -14.34 0.62
C SER A 361 5.28 -13.80 1.77
N LEU A 362 6.57 -14.20 1.84
CA LEU A 362 7.51 -13.67 2.84
C LEU A 362 7.74 -12.16 2.65
N TYR A 363 7.90 -11.69 1.40
CA TYR A 363 7.99 -10.26 1.09
C TYR A 363 6.76 -9.49 1.59
N SER A 364 5.56 -10.00 1.28
CA SER A 364 4.31 -9.36 1.69
C SER A 364 4.16 -9.32 3.22
N LEU A 365 4.51 -10.42 3.89
CA LEU A 365 4.52 -10.49 5.36
C LEU A 365 5.51 -9.49 5.97
N THR A 366 6.71 -9.37 5.39
CA THR A 366 7.73 -8.42 5.83
C THR A 366 7.27 -6.98 5.63
N PHE A 367 6.70 -6.68 4.45
CA PHE A 367 6.24 -5.33 4.11
C PHE A 367 5.05 -4.89 4.97
N MET A 368 4.01 -5.73 5.08
CA MET A 368 2.76 -5.36 5.77
C MET A 368 2.78 -5.68 7.27
N GLY A 369 3.46 -6.76 7.67
CA GLY A 369 3.41 -7.25 9.04
C GLY A 369 4.38 -6.57 9.99
N ILE A 370 5.50 -6.04 9.50
CA ILE A 370 6.51 -5.39 10.35
C ILE A 370 6.19 -3.90 10.54
N THR A 371 5.56 -3.24 9.59
CA THR A 371 5.20 -1.83 9.63
C THR A 371 4.42 -1.42 10.89
N PRO A 372 3.37 -2.16 11.34
CA PRO A 372 2.63 -1.77 12.54
C PRO A 372 3.50 -1.73 13.79
N LEU A 373 4.43 -2.67 13.95
CA LEU A 373 5.36 -2.67 15.08
C LEU A 373 6.28 -1.44 15.04
N GLY A 374 6.73 -1.05 13.86
CA GLY A 374 7.48 0.19 13.64
C GLY A 374 6.66 1.43 13.98
N SER A 375 5.35 1.45 13.63
CA SER A 375 4.47 2.58 13.93
C SER A 375 4.25 2.75 15.44
N LEU A 376 4.07 1.66 16.18
CA LEU A 376 3.95 1.69 17.64
C LEU A 376 5.25 2.19 18.29
N LEU A 377 6.40 1.67 17.83
CA LEU A 377 7.71 2.12 18.34
C LEU A 377 7.98 3.59 18.01
N ALA A 378 7.67 4.03 16.78
CA ALA A 378 7.83 5.42 16.37
C ALA A 378 6.96 6.35 17.21
N GLY A 379 5.69 5.99 17.44
CA GLY A 379 4.79 6.74 18.32
C GLY A 379 5.31 6.82 19.74
N ALA A 380 5.80 5.70 20.30
CA ALA A 380 6.36 5.68 21.65
C ALA A 380 7.62 6.55 21.79
N ILE A 381 8.56 6.47 20.85
CA ILE A 381 9.78 7.29 20.89
C ILE A 381 9.45 8.77 20.68
N ALA A 382 8.54 9.09 19.74
CA ALA A 382 8.14 10.45 19.43
C ALA A 382 7.43 11.15 20.61
N GLU A 383 6.69 10.39 21.41
CA GLU A 383 6.02 10.89 22.61
C GLU A 383 7.00 11.40 23.67
N TYR A 384 8.12 10.68 23.88
CA TYR A 384 9.09 11.01 24.95
C TYR A 384 10.23 11.93 24.49
N ILE A 385 10.56 11.93 23.20
CA ILE A 385 11.70 12.70 22.71
C ILE A 385 11.24 13.85 21.82
N SER A 386 10.90 13.58 20.58
CA SER A 386 10.24 14.48 19.62
C SER A 386 9.91 13.75 18.31
N VAL A 387 8.92 14.26 17.58
CA VAL A 387 8.51 13.71 16.29
C VAL A 387 9.59 13.88 15.22
N PRO A 388 10.21 15.07 15.03
CA PRO A 388 11.30 15.26 14.06
C PRO A 388 12.50 14.35 14.32
N PHE A 389 12.95 14.27 15.58
CA PHE A 389 14.08 13.42 15.95
C PHE A 389 13.82 11.95 15.64
N THR A 390 12.64 11.45 16.00
CA THR A 390 12.26 10.04 15.77
C THR A 390 12.29 9.70 14.28
N VAL A 391 11.66 10.53 13.44
CA VAL A 391 11.63 10.30 11.99
C VAL A 391 13.03 10.44 11.39
N PHE A 392 13.84 11.39 11.87
CA PHE A 392 15.23 11.55 11.44
C PHE A 392 16.08 10.33 11.81
N ALA A 393 16.04 9.89 13.07
CA ALA A 393 16.78 8.70 13.50
C ALA A 393 16.38 7.44 12.71
N PHE A 394 15.09 7.27 12.47
CA PHE A 394 14.57 6.16 11.65
C PHE A 394 15.04 6.26 10.19
N SER A 395 15.07 7.47 9.63
CA SER A 395 15.58 7.70 8.28
C SER A 395 17.06 7.36 8.12
N LEU A 396 17.88 7.59 9.17
CA LEU A 396 19.30 7.21 9.20
C LEU A 396 19.47 5.68 9.16
N VAL A 397 18.60 4.92 9.84
CA VAL A 397 18.62 3.45 9.74
C VAL A 397 18.28 3.00 8.32
N CYS A 398 17.28 3.64 7.68
CA CYS A 398 16.96 3.38 6.28
C CYS A 398 18.13 3.72 5.35
N LEU A 399 18.82 4.84 5.60
CA LEU A 399 19.98 5.25 4.83
C LEU A 399 21.14 4.26 4.99
N ALA A 400 21.44 3.85 6.23
CA ALA A 400 22.45 2.83 6.50
C ALA A 400 22.12 1.51 5.79
N SER A 401 20.86 1.07 5.82
CA SER A 401 20.40 -0.14 5.14
C SER A 401 20.58 -0.04 3.61
N ALA A 402 20.28 1.12 3.02
CA ALA A 402 20.48 1.38 1.59
C ALA A 402 21.96 1.37 1.20
N ILE A 403 22.84 1.97 2.01
CA ILE A 403 24.30 1.97 1.80
C ILE A 403 24.87 0.55 1.91
N LEU A 404 24.43 -0.23 2.91
CA LEU A 404 24.82 -1.64 3.07
C LEU A 404 24.35 -2.49 1.89
N PHE A 405 23.15 -2.25 1.40
CA PHE A 405 22.65 -2.89 0.17
C PHE A 405 23.50 -2.48 -1.05
N GLY A 406 23.94 -1.23 -1.14
CA GLY A 406 24.83 -0.75 -2.20
C GLY A 406 26.12 -1.56 -2.31
N LYS A 407 26.72 -1.97 -1.18
CA LYS A 407 27.88 -2.87 -1.16
C LYS A 407 27.57 -4.28 -1.70
N ARG A 408 26.30 -4.67 -1.75
CA ARG A 408 25.82 -6.00 -2.15
C ARG A 408 25.05 -6.02 -3.46
N VAL A 409 24.80 -4.86 -4.08
CA VAL A 409 24.02 -4.74 -5.33
C VAL A 409 24.60 -5.56 -6.46
N LYS A 410 25.94 -5.68 -6.55
CA LYS A 410 26.63 -6.52 -7.54
C LYS A 410 26.26 -8.00 -7.39
N THR A 411 26.17 -8.51 -6.16
CA THR A 411 25.75 -9.90 -5.89
C THR A 411 24.33 -10.16 -6.39
N VAL A 412 23.41 -9.21 -6.15
CA VAL A 412 22.02 -9.29 -6.63
C VAL A 412 21.98 -9.24 -8.17
N TYR A 413 22.74 -8.34 -8.78
CA TYR A 413 22.87 -8.26 -10.24
C TYR A 413 23.37 -9.56 -10.86
N THR A 414 24.46 -10.14 -10.31
CA THR A 414 25.01 -11.41 -10.80
C THR A 414 24.00 -12.55 -10.69
N SER A 415 23.27 -12.63 -9.58
CA SER A 415 22.21 -13.65 -9.41
C SER A 415 21.08 -13.48 -10.42
N LEU A 416 20.67 -12.25 -10.71
CA LEU A 416 19.66 -11.94 -11.72
C LEU A 416 20.12 -12.37 -13.13
N VAL A 417 21.34 -11.98 -13.51
CA VAL A 417 21.91 -12.31 -14.86
C VAL A 417 22.05 -13.83 -14.98
N ARG A 418 22.56 -14.51 -13.96
CA ARG A 418 22.67 -15.98 -13.95
C ARG A 418 21.32 -16.65 -14.17
N LYS A 419 20.27 -16.22 -13.45
CA LYS A 419 18.92 -16.77 -13.62
C LYS A 419 18.36 -16.53 -15.02
N MET A 420 18.65 -15.38 -15.61
CA MET A 420 18.23 -15.07 -17.00
C MET A 420 19.00 -15.91 -18.04
N ALA A 421 20.24 -16.30 -17.76
CA ALA A 421 21.05 -17.14 -18.65
C ALA A 421 20.67 -18.62 -18.56
N THR A 422 20.17 -19.07 -17.42
CA THR A 422 19.72 -20.47 -17.17
C THR A 422 18.22 -20.63 -17.42
N GLY A 423 17.56 -19.65 -18.08
CA GLY A 423 16.11 -19.61 -18.32
C GLY A 423 15.50 -20.94 -18.74
N PRO A 424 14.14 -21.08 -18.69
CA PRO A 424 13.46 -22.35 -18.73
C PRO A 424 13.80 -23.17 -19.96
#